data_2d2f3061bc509601912cc10588044245
#
_entry.id   2d2f3061bc509601912cc10588044245
#
_cell.length_a   1.000
_cell.length_b   1.000
_cell.length_c   1.000
_cell.angle_alpha   90.00
_cell.angle_beta   90.00
_cell.angle_gamma   90.00
#
_symmetry.space_group_name_H-M   'P 1'
#
loop_
_entity.id
_entity.type
_entity.pdbx_description
1 polymer ?
#
loop_
_entity_poly.entity_id
_entity_poly.type
_entity_poly.pdbx_seq_one_letter_code
_entity_poly.pdbx_strand_id
1 'polypeptide(L)'
;MTAPIPRGDALALARDLVAIDSRNPSLATDGPGEHAVATRLAEVLRAWGFRVELQDALPGRPNLLARIGPATSGRTLLLNGHLDTVGTEGMTHPPFASDLRDGRLYGRGSTDMKAGIAAMCAAAVRAVDAGLSGELLVTAVVDEEYGSVGTRHLLLRGITADAAIVTEPTRLAICPSHKGFAWAEVTVHGRAAHGSRHDVGVDAIAHTALVIAELDTHQRTVLTGITHPLLGRASLHAGTIVGGTGPSTYAELCTVTFERRTLPGERETIFAEELDAAITRVRARHRDFHATVTIGLTQQPNDLAPSHPLVRTLEAACTAQGVAPRIEGLSCWTDAALLSAAGIPALCFGPGDIALAHAAEEWVAVDEIQQATAILTECIHRWDRDEASTWRR
;
A
#
# COMPACT_ATOMS: atom_id res chain seq x y z
N MET A 1 25.23 -20.36 7.12
CA MET A 1 24.17 -20.77 6.17
C MET A 1 22.90 -20.94 6.98
N THR A 2 21.86 -20.19 6.68
CA THR A 2 20.52 -20.35 7.27
C THR A 2 19.94 -21.70 6.88
N ALA A 3 19.19 -22.34 7.78
CA ALA A 3 18.58 -23.65 7.51
C ALA A 3 17.68 -23.59 6.26
N PRO A 4 17.59 -24.67 5.47
CA PRO A 4 16.72 -24.70 4.31
C PRO A 4 15.26 -24.63 4.75
N ILE A 5 14.45 -23.79 4.09
CA ILE A 5 13.02 -23.68 4.33
C ILE A 5 12.31 -24.78 3.55
N PRO A 6 11.46 -25.60 4.19
CA PRO A 6 10.71 -26.65 3.51
C PRO A 6 9.88 -26.07 2.35
N ARG A 7 9.83 -26.78 1.23
CA ARG A 7 9.11 -26.36 0.03
C ARG A 7 7.62 -26.15 0.34
N GLY A 8 7.12 -24.93 0.06
CA GLY A 8 5.72 -24.57 0.29
C GLY A 8 5.31 -24.35 1.76
N ASP A 9 6.28 -24.21 2.68
CA ASP A 9 6.01 -23.84 4.08
C ASP A 9 5.95 -22.32 4.24
N ALA A 10 4.72 -21.77 4.22
CA ALA A 10 4.47 -20.34 4.34
C ALA A 10 4.90 -19.77 5.70
N LEU A 11 4.68 -20.51 6.81
CA LEU A 11 5.04 -20.02 8.14
C LEU A 11 6.55 -19.94 8.33
N ALA A 12 7.27 -20.96 7.89
CA ALA A 12 8.73 -20.97 7.98
C ALA A 12 9.32 -19.83 7.11
N LEU A 13 8.76 -19.58 5.91
CA LEU A 13 9.19 -18.48 5.05
C LEU A 13 8.85 -17.12 5.68
N ALA A 14 7.63 -16.94 6.22
CA ALA A 14 7.23 -15.69 6.87
C ALA A 14 8.19 -15.33 8.02
N ARG A 15 8.52 -16.29 8.88
CA ARG A 15 9.46 -16.11 9.99
C ARG A 15 10.86 -15.71 9.51
N ASP A 16 11.33 -16.34 8.45
CA ASP A 16 12.65 -16.07 7.89
C ASP A 16 12.71 -14.63 7.30
N LEU A 17 11.65 -14.20 6.61
CA LEU A 17 11.57 -12.85 6.05
C LEU A 17 11.41 -11.77 7.14
N VAL A 18 10.60 -12.01 8.17
CA VAL A 18 10.41 -11.08 9.29
C VAL A 18 11.70 -10.88 10.07
N ALA A 19 12.55 -11.90 10.17
CA ALA A 19 13.84 -11.80 10.85
C ALA A 19 14.88 -10.91 10.14
N ILE A 20 14.57 -10.45 8.92
CA ILE A 20 15.48 -9.59 8.14
C ILE A 20 14.98 -8.15 8.18
N ASP A 21 15.81 -7.22 8.66
CA ASP A 21 15.54 -5.79 8.60
C ASP A 21 15.49 -5.33 7.13
N SER A 22 14.34 -4.78 6.73
CA SER A 22 14.11 -4.21 5.40
C SER A 22 13.40 -2.87 5.48
N ARG A 23 13.67 -2.10 6.54
CA ARG A 23 13.12 -0.75 6.70
C ARG A 23 13.46 0.12 5.51
N ASN A 24 12.43 0.80 4.98
CA ASN A 24 12.57 1.69 3.83
C ASN A 24 13.44 2.90 4.20
N PRO A 25 14.58 3.13 3.53
CA PRO A 25 15.47 4.26 3.85
C PRO A 25 14.86 5.64 3.56
N SER A 26 13.76 5.71 2.79
CA SER A 26 13.01 6.95 2.59
C SER A 26 12.16 7.32 3.81
N LEU A 27 11.84 6.36 4.69
CA LEU A 27 11.05 6.54 5.90
C LEU A 27 11.89 6.46 7.18
N ALA A 28 12.91 5.59 7.19
CA ALA A 28 13.85 5.42 8.29
C ALA A 28 15.26 5.68 7.77
N THR A 29 15.90 6.78 8.21
CA THR A 29 17.20 7.23 7.68
C THR A 29 18.35 6.23 7.88
N ASP A 30 18.21 5.32 8.84
CA ASP A 30 19.13 4.20 9.12
C ASP A 30 18.61 2.86 8.56
N GLY A 31 17.51 2.88 7.79
CA GLY A 31 16.92 1.69 7.17
C GLY A 31 17.87 1.08 6.12
N PRO A 32 18.14 -0.24 6.19
CA PRO A 32 19.09 -0.89 5.27
C PRO A 32 18.51 -1.11 3.86
N GLY A 33 17.20 -0.91 3.67
CA GLY A 33 16.51 -1.24 2.43
C GLY A 33 16.32 -2.74 2.22
N GLU A 34 15.88 -3.11 1.03
CA GLU A 34 15.30 -4.42 0.75
C GLU A 34 16.30 -5.46 0.21
N HIS A 35 17.54 -5.07 -0.04
CA HIS A 35 18.53 -5.95 -0.70
C HIS A 35 18.69 -7.31 -0.01
N ALA A 36 18.81 -7.31 1.31
CA ALA A 36 19.03 -8.55 2.08
C ALA A 36 17.81 -9.49 2.01
N VAL A 37 16.60 -8.95 2.20
CA VAL A 37 15.36 -9.75 2.16
C VAL A 37 15.06 -10.22 0.74
N ALA A 38 15.30 -9.40 -0.29
CA ALA A 38 15.14 -9.79 -1.70
C ALA A 38 16.10 -10.92 -2.07
N THR A 39 17.37 -10.80 -1.67
CA THR A 39 18.39 -11.85 -1.91
C THR A 39 17.99 -13.15 -1.24
N ARG A 40 17.57 -13.08 0.03
CA ARG A 40 17.15 -14.27 0.79
C ARG A 40 15.91 -14.93 0.18
N LEU A 41 14.91 -14.15 -0.19
CA LEU A 41 13.71 -14.67 -0.86
C LEU A 41 14.07 -15.31 -2.21
N ALA A 42 14.97 -14.72 -2.98
CA ALA A 42 15.45 -15.28 -4.24
C ALA A 42 16.13 -16.65 -4.06
N GLU A 43 16.96 -16.82 -3.02
CA GLU A 43 17.57 -18.11 -2.68
C GLU A 43 16.49 -19.18 -2.41
N VAL A 44 15.51 -18.85 -1.57
CA VAL A 44 14.43 -19.77 -1.21
C VAL A 44 13.60 -20.14 -2.43
N LEU A 45 13.18 -19.16 -3.24
CA LEU A 45 12.35 -19.42 -4.41
C LEU A 45 13.10 -20.21 -5.48
N ARG A 46 14.40 -20.00 -5.71
CA ARG A 46 15.20 -20.85 -6.59
C ARG A 46 15.24 -22.30 -6.09
N ALA A 47 15.43 -22.49 -4.77
CA ALA A 47 15.39 -23.82 -4.18
C ALA A 47 14.01 -24.48 -4.29
N TRP A 48 12.94 -23.67 -4.33
CA TRP A 48 11.57 -24.12 -4.57
C TRP A 48 11.24 -24.34 -6.06
N GLY A 49 12.15 -24.06 -6.99
CA GLY A 49 12.01 -24.32 -8.41
C GLY A 49 11.49 -23.15 -9.24
N PHE A 50 11.49 -21.94 -8.71
CA PHE A 50 11.19 -20.75 -9.49
C PHE A 50 12.37 -20.32 -10.36
N ARG A 51 12.06 -19.73 -11.51
CA ARG A 51 13.00 -18.90 -12.27
C ARG A 51 12.96 -17.50 -11.67
N VAL A 52 14.06 -17.06 -11.04
CA VAL A 52 14.11 -15.82 -10.26
C VAL A 52 15.11 -14.85 -10.86
N GLU A 53 14.64 -13.63 -11.07
CA GLU A 53 15.41 -12.45 -11.48
C GLU A 53 15.34 -11.38 -10.37
N LEU A 54 16.47 -10.75 -10.07
CA LEU A 54 16.55 -9.54 -9.24
C LEU A 54 16.82 -8.36 -10.17
N GLN A 55 16.03 -7.29 -10.04
CA GLN A 55 16.07 -6.12 -10.91
C GLN A 55 16.15 -4.85 -10.05
N ASP A 56 17.28 -4.16 -10.07
CA ASP A 56 17.43 -2.90 -9.32
C ASP A 56 16.40 -1.85 -9.83
N ALA A 57 15.40 -1.57 -9.01
CA ALA A 57 14.46 -0.47 -9.23
C ALA A 57 15.05 0.87 -8.77
N LEU A 58 15.85 0.83 -7.72
CA LEU A 58 16.72 1.90 -7.22
C LEU A 58 18.12 1.31 -6.97
N PRO A 59 19.18 2.10 -6.94
CA PRO A 59 20.53 1.61 -6.68
C PRO A 59 20.61 0.78 -5.40
N GLY A 60 20.91 -0.52 -5.55
CA GLY A 60 21.01 -1.47 -4.44
C GLY A 60 19.68 -1.88 -3.80
N ARG A 61 18.54 -1.52 -4.38
CA ARG A 61 17.19 -1.90 -3.91
C ARG A 61 16.49 -2.69 -5.02
N PRO A 62 16.69 -4.02 -5.07
CA PRO A 62 16.15 -4.84 -6.16
C PRO A 62 14.73 -5.30 -5.91
N ASN A 63 13.88 -5.20 -6.92
CA ASN A 63 12.68 -6.02 -7.05
C ASN A 63 13.06 -7.47 -7.27
N LEU A 64 12.22 -8.37 -6.81
CA LEU A 64 12.26 -9.78 -7.18
C LEU A 64 11.12 -10.07 -8.16
N LEU A 65 11.48 -10.65 -9.32
CA LEU A 65 10.54 -11.23 -10.26
C LEU A 65 10.78 -12.74 -10.33
N ALA A 66 9.79 -13.53 -9.98
CA ALA A 66 9.87 -14.98 -10.02
C ALA A 66 8.73 -15.55 -10.88
N ARG A 67 9.05 -16.61 -11.64
CA ARG A 67 8.12 -17.31 -12.52
C ARG A 67 8.13 -18.78 -12.19
N ILE A 68 6.95 -19.42 -12.16
CA ILE A 68 6.81 -20.86 -11.94
C ILE A 68 5.60 -21.37 -12.75
N GLY A 69 5.68 -22.63 -13.20
CA GLY A 69 4.66 -23.27 -14.02
C GLY A 69 5.14 -23.48 -15.47
N PRO A 70 4.43 -24.31 -16.23
CA PRO A 70 4.87 -24.78 -17.56
C PRO A 70 4.65 -23.75 -18.67
N ALA A 71 3.83 -22.73 -18.51
CA ALA A 71 3.47 -21.72 -19.51
C ALA A 71 2.93 -22.32 -20.84
N THR A 72 2.29 -23.49 -20.77
CA THR A 72 1.81 -24.21 -21.96
C THR A 72 0.43 -23.77 -22.41
N SER A 73 -0.38 -23.30 -21.49
CA SER A 73 -1.75 -22.83 -21.73
C SER A 73 -2.23 -22.10 -20.47
N GLY A 74 -3.45 -21.56 -20.51
CA GLY A 74 -4.04 -20.94 -19.35
C GLY A 74 -3.80 -19.44 -19.27
N ARG A 75 -4.26 -18.87 -18.17
CA ARG A 75 -4.15 -17.45 -17.83
C ARG A 75 -2.94 -17.22 -16.94
N THR A 76 -2.31 -16.09 -17.12
CA THR A 76 -1.24 -15.63 -16.23
C THR A 76 -1.86 -14.92 -15.03
N LEU A 77 -1.55 -15.36 -13.82
CA LEU A 77 -1.88 -14.66 -12.59
C LEU A 77 -0.61 -14.08 -11.97
N LEU A 78 -0.66 -12.81 -11.64
CA LEU A 78 0.39 -12.10 -10.90
C LEU A 78 0.04 -12.08 -9.41
N LEU A 79 0.94 -12.53 -8.57
CA LEU A 79 0.90 -12.36 -7.12
C LEU A 79 1.95 -11.32 -6.76
N ASN A 80 1.53 -10.24 -6.11
CA ASN A 80 2.38 -9.10 -5.80
C ASN A 80 2.42 -8.83 -4.29
N GLY A 81 3.56 -8.36 -3.79
CA GLY A 81 3.72 -7.86 -2.44
C GLY A 81 5.00 -7.04 -2.30
N HIS A 82 5.09 -6.19 -1.28
CA HIS A 82 6.26 -5.36 -1.02
C HIS A 82 7.19 -5.94 0.03
N LEU A 83 8.48 -5.65 -0.12
CA LEU A 83 9.57 -6.12 0.74
C LEU A 83 9.94 -5.13 1.84
N ASP A 84 9.72 -3.85 1.58
CA ASP A 84 10.04 -2.79 2.52
C ASP A 84 9.08 -2.78 3.71
N THR A 85 9.49 -2.13 4.78
CA THR A 85 8.68 -1.88 5.96
C THR A 85 8.93 -0.47 6.46
N VAL A 86 8.00 0.08 7.23
CA VAL A 86 8.21 1.33 7.97
C VAL A 86 9.24 1.18 9.09
N GLY A 87 9.52 2.27 9.81
CA GLY A 87 10.40 2.30 10.96
C GLY A 87 9.94 1.41 12.12
N THR A 88 10.80 1.29 13.13
CA THR A 88 10.57 0.45 14.32
C THR A 88 10.42 1.27 15.60
N GLU A 89 10.34 2.58 15.48
CA GLU A 89 10.21 3.49 16.62
C GLU A 89 8.92 3.21 17.39
N GLY A 90 9.05 3.11 18.70
CA GLY A 90 7.91 2.87 19.60
C GLY A 90 7.44 1.42 19.66
N MET A 91 8.08 0.46 18.98
CA MET A 91 7.72 -0.96 19.11
C MET A 91 7.95 -1.47 20.52
N THR A 92 7.02 -2.32 20.99
CA THR A 92 6.99 -2.88 22.34
C THR A 92 7.70 -4.24 22.46
N HIS A 93 8.16 -4.79 21.35
CA HIS A 93 8.90 -6.06 21.27
C HIS A 93 10.05 -5.95 20.27
N PRO A 94 11.05 -6.86 20.30
CA PRO A 94 12.15 -6.85 19.33
C PRO A 94 11.62 -6.96 17.89
N PRO A 95 11.91 -5.98 17.01
CA PRO A 95 11.26 -5.87 15.71
C PRO A 95 11.49 -7.06 14.76
N PHE A 96 12.66 -7.67 14.86
CA PHE A 96 13.11 -8.73 13.93
C PHE A 96 13.37 -10.07 14.61
N ALA A 97 12.81 -10.29 15.81
CA ALA A 97 12.95 -11.60 16.51
C ALA A 97 12.14 -12.71 15.85
N SER A 98 11.10 -12.37 15.07
CA SER A 98 10.17 -13.32 14.44
C SER A 98 9.59 -14.34 15.43
N ASP A 99 9.21 -13.87 16.62
CA ASP A 99 8.73 -14.70 17.72
C ASP A 99 7.36 -15.29 17.43
N LEU A 100 7.21 -16.59 17.76
CA LEU A 100 5.91 -17.24 17.77
C LEU A 100 5.40 -17.32 19.21
N ARG A 101 4.28 -16.67 19.48
CA ARG A 101 3.62 -16.65 20.79
C ARG A 101 2.10 -16.72 20.60
N ASP A 102 1.43 -17.58 21.33
CA ASP A 102 -0.05 -17.67 21.36
C ASP A 102 -0.69 -17.75 19.96
N GLY A 103 -0.09 -18.52 19.05
CA GLY A 103 -0.57 -18.67 17.68
C GLY A 103 -0.35 -17.44 16.77
N ARG A 104 0.53 -16.50 17.16
CA ARG A 104 0.84 -15.29 16.43
C ARG A 104 2.32 -15.19 16.12
N LEU A 105 2.64 -14.67 14.94
CA LEU A 105 4.00 -14.30 14.53
C LEU A 105 4.18 -12.79 14.75
N TYR A 106 5.09 -12.43 15.64
CA TYR A 106 5.42 -11.05 16.00
C TYR A 106 6.63 -10.54 15.23
N GLY A 107 6.60 -9.30 14.80
CA GLY A 107 7.72 -8.58 14.20
C GLY A 107 7.27 -7.50 13.22
N ARG A 108 8.14 -6.52 12.94
CA ARG A 108 7.90 -5.51 11.91
C ARG A 108 7.83 -6.17 10.53
N GLY A 109 6.76 -5.85 9.78
CA GLY A 109 6.47 -6.47 8.50
C GLY A 109 5.81 -7.84 8.61
N SER A 110 5.47 -8.33 9.81
CA SER A 110 4.78 -9.61 9.96
C SER A 110 3.38 -9.56 9.39
N THR A 111 2.64 -8.47 9.63
CA THR A 111 1.32 -8.22 9.03
C THR A 111 1.43 -7.48 7.71
N ASP A 112 2.34 -6.53 7.61
CA ASP A 112 2.48 -5.63 6.46
C ASP A 112 3.89 -5.69 5.84
N MET A 113 4.14 -6.56 4.78
CA MET A 113 3.22 -7.62 4.34
C MET A 113 3.96 -8.95 4.08
N LYS A 114 5.06 -9.22 4.86
CA LYS A 114 5.92 -10.40 4.65
C LYS A 114 5.18 -11.73 4.81
N ALA A 115 4.12 -11.79 5.67
CA ALA A 115 3.26 -12.97 5.73
C ALA A 115 2.45 -13.16 4.45
N GLY A 116 1.98 -12.09 3.82
CA GLY A 116 1.35 -12.11 2.51
C GLY A 116 2.30 -12.64 1.43
N ILE A 117 3.55 -12.14 1.40
CA ILE A 117 4.59 -12.66 0.50
C ILE A 117 4.82 -14.15 0.72
N ALA A 118 4.92 -14.58 1.95
CA ALA A 118 5.15 -16.00 2.25
C ALA A 118 3.96 -16.87 1.81
N ALA A 119 2.73 -16.39 2.06
CA ALA A 119 1.52 -17.10 1.65
C ALA A 119 1.40 -17.25 0.14
N MET A 120 1.66 -16.17 -0.63
CA MET A 120 1.60 -16.23 -2.10
C MET A 120 2.68 -17.14 -2.70
N CYS A 121 3.91 -17.09 -2.18
CA CYS A 121 4.99 -17.96 -2.65
C CYS A 121 4.70 -19.44 -2.40
N ALA A 122 4.21 -19.76 -1.20
CA ALA A 122 3.83 -21.13 -0.85
C ALA A 122 2.63 -21.61 -1.66
N ALA A 123 1.63 -20.76 -1.87
CA ALA A 123 0.46 -21.08 -2.70
C ALA A 123 0.85 -21.38 -4.15
N ALA A 124 1.74 -20.58 -4.74
CA ALA A 124 2.23 -20.81 -6.11
C ALA A 124 2.92 -22.17 -6.25
N VAL A 125 3.78 -22.53 -5.29
CA VAL A 125 4.44 -23.86 -5.29
C VAL A 125 3.43 -24.99 -5.19
N ARG A 126 2.49 -24.90 -4.24
CA ARG A 126 1.46 -25.92 -4.02
C ARG A 126 0.58 -26.11 -5.25
N ALA A 127 0.24 -25.02 -5.93
CA ALA A 127 -0.52 -25.07 -7.17
C ALA A 127 0.23 -25.80 -8.29
N VAL A 128 1.52 -25.53 -8.46
CA VAL A 128 2.35 -26.23 -9.46
C VAL A 128 2.49 -27.71 -9.11
N ASP A 129 2.74 -28.04 -7.85
CA ASP A 129 2.87 -29.44 -7.42
C ASP A 129 1.56 -30.24 -7.60
N ALA A 130 0.42 -29.56 -7.63
CA ALA A 130 -0.89 -30.16 -7.91
C ALA A 130 -1.31 -30.10 -9.39
N GLY A 131 -0.43 -29.71 -10.32
CA GLY A 131 -0.62 -29.82 -11.77
C GLY A 131 -1.20 -28.57 -12.44
N LEU A 132 -0.64 -27.40 -12.13
CA LEU A 132 -0.94 -26.15 -12.86
C LEU A 132 -0.54 -26.25 -14.34
N SER A 133 -1.34 -25.69 -15.24
CA SER A 133 -1.07 -25.64 -16.70
C SER A 133 -0.49 -24.31 -17.16
N GLY A 134 -0.86 -23.22 -16.50
CA GLY A 134 -0.43 -21.86 -16.79
C GLY A 134 0.90 -21.46 -16.16
N GLU A 135 1.22 -20.18 -16.26
CA GLU A 135 2.37 -19.57 -15.59
C GLU A 135 1.90 -18.64 -14.47
N LEU A 136 2.57 -18.72 -13.34
CA LEU A 136 2.43 -17.77 -12.27
C LEU A 136 3.61 -16.81 -12.23
N LEU A 137 3.29 -15.55 -12.02
CA LEU A 137 4.24 -14.49 -11.73
C LEU A 137 4.15 -14.16 -10.25
N VAL A 138 5.28 -14.14 -9.57
CA VAL A 138 5.40 -13.65 -8.19
C VAL A 138 6.36 -12.48 -8.21
N THR A 139 5.90 -11.33 -7.74
CA THR A 139 6.72 -10.13 -7.60
C THR A 139 6.78 -9.71 -6.15
N ALA A 140 8.00 -9.44 -5.67
CA ALA A 140 8.22 -8.82 -4.40
C ALA A 140 8.99 -7.51 -4.66
N VAL A 141 8.33 -6.39 -4.39
CA VAL A 141 8.76 -5.07 -4.83
C VAL A 141 9.35 -4.24 -3.70
N VAL A 142 10.07 -3.20 -4.07
CA VAL A 142 10.64 -2.22 -3.14
C VAL A 142 9.81 -0.95 -3.12
N ASP A 143 9.91 -0.18 -2.00
CA ASP A 143 9.46 1.20 -1.87
C ASP A 143 7.94 1.40 -1.97
N GLU A 144 7.12 0.41 -1.64
CA GLU A 144 5.66 0.56 -1.62
C GLU A 144 5.23 1.56 -0.56
N GLU A 145 5.79 1.46 0.62
CA GLU A 145 5.50 2.26 1.81
C GLU A 145 5.78 3.78 1.64
N TYR A 146 6.43 4.17 0.53
CA TYR A 146 6.73 5.57 0.27
C TYR A 146 6.34 6.03 -1.14
N GLY A 147 7.00 5.54 -2.18
CA GLY A 147 6.87 6.06 -3.55
C GLY A 147 6.45 5.03 -4.59
N SER A 148 6.37 3.75 -4.21
CA SER A 148 5.99 2.63 -5.09
C SER A 148 6.86 2.51 -6.34
N VAL A 149 8.14 2.85 -6.21
CA VAL A 149 9.08 2.83 -7.33
C VAL A 149 9.23 1.41 -7.87
N GLY A 150 9.12 0.40 -6.99
CA GLY A 150 9.26 -1.00 -7.36
C GLY A 150 8.23 -1.46 -8.39
N THR A 151 6.94 -1.32 -8.10
CA THR A 151 5.86 -1.72 -9.03
C THR A 151 5.89 -0.86 -10.30
N ARG A 152 6.17 0.44 -10.20
CA ARG A 152 6.35 1.30 -11.38
C ARG A 152 7.49 0.80 -12.28
N HIS A 153 8.62 0.38 -11.69
CA HIS A 153 9.75 -0.18 -12.43
C HIS A 153 9.35 -1.47 -13.18
N LEU A 154 8.63 -2.39 -12.54
CA LEU A 154 8.14 -3.62 -13.19
C LEU A 154 7.23 -3.31 -14.39
N LEU A 155 6.31 -2.35 -14.23
CA LEU A 155 5.40 -1.93 -15.31
C LEU A 155 6.16 -1.31 -16.48
N LEU A 156 7.16 -0.46 -16.21
CA LEU A 156 8.04 0.10 -17.24
C LEU A 156 8.86 -0.99 -17.96
N ARG A 157 9.17 -2.09 -17.29
CA ARG A 157 9.84 -3.27 -17.90
C ARG A 157 8.89 -4.15 -18.70
N GLY A 158 7.61 -3.79 -18.78
CA GLY A 158 6.63 -4.46 -19.60
C GLY A 158 6.07 -5.77 -19.01
N ILE A 159 6.00 -5.86 -17.67
CA ILE A 159 5.30 -6.99 -17.04
C ILE A 159 3.82 -6.97 -17.43
N THR A 160 3.28 -8.13 -17.77
CA THR A 160 1.86 -8.31 -18.11
C THR A 160 1.31 -9.55 -17.42
N ALA A 161 0.02 -9.50 -17.07
CA ALA A 161 -0.74 -10.64 -16.57
C ALA A 161 -2.23 -10.43 -16.87
N ASP A 162 -3.02 -11.50 -16.84
CA ASP A 162 -4.47 -11.40 -17.06
C ASP A 162 -5.20 -10.82 -15.82
N ALA A 163 -4.62 -10.99 -14.63
CA ALA A 163 -5.06 -10.37 -13.40
C ALA A 163 -3.96 -10.42 -12.32
N ALA A 164 -4.16 -9.69 -11.22
CA ALA A 164 -3.23 -9.65 -10.10
C ALA A 164 -3.93 -9.71 -8.74
N ILE A 165 -3.26 -10.35 -7.77
CA ILE A 165 -3.61 -10.29 -6.35
C ILE A 165 -2.43 -9.66 -5.60
N VAL A 166 -2.67 -8.55 -4.91
CA VAL A 166 -1.72 -7.94 -3.98
C VAL A 166 -2.01 -8.49 -2.59
N THR A 167 -1.00 -9.11 -1.96
CA THR A 167 -1.25 -9.92 -0.74
C THR A 167 -1.17 -9.10 0.56
N GLU A 168 -1.78 -7.91 0.54
CA GLU A 168 -1.94 -6.98 1.66
C GLU A 168 -2.77 -7.57 2.81
N PRO A 169 -2.61 -7.05 4.05
CA PRO A 169 -3.33 -7.52 5.22
C PRO A 169 -4.82 -7.15 5.18
N THR A 170 -5.66 -8.07 4.72
CA THR A 170 -7.11 -7.88 4.56
C THR A 170 -7.97 -8.70 5.51
N ARG A 171 -7.37 -9.41 6.47
CA ARG A 171 -8.08 -10.40 7.31
C ARG A 171 -8.83 -11.44 6.48
N LEU A 172 -8.24 -11.88 5.38
CA LEU A 172 -8.84 -12.79 4.40
C LEU A 172 -10.13 -12.26 3.76
N ALA A 173 -10.37 -10.94 3.78
CA ALA A 173 -11.41 -10.31 2.99
C ALA A 173 -10.92 -10.08 1.56
N ILE A 174 -11.82 -10.20 0.59
CA ILE A 174 -11.59 -9.86 -0.80
C ILE A 174 -11.78 -8.37 -0.94
N CYS A 175 -10.71 -7.62 -1.22
CA CYS A 175 -10.75 -6.18 -1.32
C CYS A 175 -10.54 -5.72 -2.77
N PRO A 176 -11.61 -5.60 -3.57
CA PRO A 176 -11.50 -5.17 -4.96
C PRO A 176 -11.25 -3.67 -5.10
N SER A 177 -11.52 -2.90 -4.04
CA SER A 177 -11.41 -1.45 -4.07
C SER A 177 -10.58 -0.94 -2.89
N HIS A 178 -9.77 0.10 -3.14
CA HIS A 178 -9.08 0.85 -2.08
C HIS A 178 -9.00 2.35 -2.41
N LYS A 179 -8.80 3.17 -1.36
CA LYS A 179 -8.69 4.62 -1.54
C LYS A 179 -7.37 5.00 -2.20
N GLY A 180 -7.41 6.13 -2.92
CA GLY A 180 -6.23 6.87 -3.29
C GLY A 180 -5.87 7.92 -2.25
N PHE A 181 -4.78 8.64 -2.48
CA PHE A 181 -4.43 9.80 -1.68
C PHE A 181 -3.68 10.84 -2.50
N ALA A 182 -3.70 12.07 -2.00
CA ALA A 182 -2.87 13.16 -2.49
C ALA A 182 -2.34 13.95 -1.30
N TRP A 183 -1.06 14.29 -1.33
CA TRP A 183 -0.42 15.20 -0.38
C TRP A 183 -0.25 16.57 -0.99
N ALA A 184 -0.35 17.59 -0.15
CA ALA A 184 -0.05 18.95 -0.55
C ALA A 184 0.57 19.72 0.60
N GLU A 185 1.44 20.64 0.26
CA GLU A 185 1.99 21.63 1.16
C GLU A 185 1.43 23.01 0.80
N VAL A 186 0.94 23.73 1.81
CA VAL A 186 0.52 25.12 1.69
C VAL A 186 1.45 25.97 2.56
N THR A 187 2.22 26.81 1.92
CA THR A 187 3.11 27.79 2.58
C THR A 187 2.46 29.15 2.54
N VAL A 188 2.12 29.67 3.72
CA VAL A 188 1.53 31.01 3.90
C VAL A 188 2.63 32.01 4.23
N HIS A 189 2.64 33.10 3.51
CA HIS A 189 3.60 34.18 3.63
C HIS A 189 2.97 35.36 4.39
N GLY A 190 3.61 35.76 5.45
CA GLY A 190 3.29 36.94 6.25
C GLY A 190 4.36 38.02 6.13
N ARG A 191 4.46 38.82 7.17
CA ARG A 191 5.51 39.82 7.30
C ARG A 191 5.92 39.96 8.77
N ALA A 192 7.18 39.64 9.07
CA ALA A 192 7.73 39.78 10.41
C ALA A 192 7.63 41.20 10.96
N ALA A 193 7.23 41.33 12.21
CA ALA A 193 7.20 42.58 12.95
C ALA A 193 7.24 42.27 14.44
N HIS A 194 7.66 43.27 15.23
CA HIS A 194 7.54 43.18 16.68
C HIS A 194 6.07 43.00 17.08
N GLY A 195 5.77 42.17 18.07
CA GLY A 195 4.41 41.82 18.49
C GLY A 195 3.49 43.01 18.85
N SER A 196 4.06 44.20 19.18
CA SER A 196 3.29 45.40 19.37
C SER A 196 2.94 46.17 18.08
N ARG A 197 3.50 45.74 16.93
CA ARG A 197 3.37 46.45 15.65
C ARG A 197 2.34 45.77 14.73
N HIS A 198 1.07 45.78 15.21
CA HIS A 198 -0.07 45.24 14.44
C HIS A 198 -0.35 46.04 13.14
N ASP A 199 0.17 47.26 13.02
CA ASP A 199 0.03 48.14 11.88
C ASP A 199 0.89 47.73 10.67
N VAL A 200 1.95 46.96 10.91
CA VAL A 200 2.87 46.49 9.85
C VAL A 200 3.05 44.99 9.78
N GLY A 201 2.81 44.26 10.87
CA GLY A 201 2.92 42.81 10.90
C GLY A 201 1.79 42.11 10.10
N VAL A 202 2.12 41.01 9.44
CA VAL A 202 1.14 40.09 8.82
C VAL A 202 1.41 38.70 9.38
N ASP A 203 0.43 38.13 10.07
CA ASP A 203 0.60 36.88 10.79
C ASP A 203 0.32 35.66 9.89
N ALA A 204 1.39 34.99 9.47
CA ALA A 204 1.28 33.79 8.65
C ALA A 204 0.60 32.63 9.39
N ILE A 205 0.77 32.51 10.72
CA ILE A 205 0.13 31.45 11.51
C ILE A 205 -1.38 31.68 11.53
N ALA A 206 -1.84 32.89 11.82
CA ALA A 206 -3.25 33.21 11.82
C ALA A 206 -3.89 32.99 10.44
N HIS A 207 -3.20 33.36 9.38
CA HIS A 207 -3.66 33.12 8.00
C HIS A 207 -3.69 31.63 7.63
N THR A 208 -2.73 30.82 8.11
CA THR A 208 -2.73 29.36 7.90
C THR A 208 -3.95 28.72 8.60
N ALA A 209 -4.30 29.17 9.80
CA ALA A 209 -5.48 28.68 10.51
C ALA A 209 -6.78 28.95 9.72
N LEU A 210 -6.87 30.04 8.94
CA LEU A 210 -8.01 30.31 8.07
C LEU A 210 -8.10 29.31 6.91
N VAL A 211 -6.98 28.92 6.31
CA VAL A 211 -6.95 27.87 5.27
C VAL A 211 -7.39 26.52 5.85
N ILE A 212 -6.88 26.15 7.02
CA ILE A 212 -7.27 24.93 7.71
C ILE A 212 -8.79 24.93 7.99
N ALA A 213 -9.35 26.04 8.48
CA ALA A 213 -10.76 26.17 8.77
C ALA A 213 -11.66 26.06 7.52
N GLU A 214 -11.21 26.62 6.39
CA GLU A 214 -11.93 26.48 5.10
C GLU A 214 -11.95 25.02 4.62
N LEU A 215 -10.82 24.32 4.72
CA LEU A 215 -10.71 22.92 4.30
C LEU A 215 -11.46 21.99 5.27
N ASP A 216 -11.45 22.27 6.57
CA ASP A 216 -12.24 21.53 7.55
C ASP A 216 -13.76 21.73 7.30
N THR A 217 -14.18 22.94 6.93
CA THR A 217 -15.56 23.21 6.52
C THR A 217 -15.90 22.43 5.25
N HIS A 218 -15.03 22.43 4.24
CA HIS A 218 -15.17 21.64 3.02
C HIS A 218 -15.31 20.14 3.35
N GLN A 219 -14.46 19.60 4.20
CA GLN A 219 -14.55 18.21 4.66
C GLN A 219 -15.93 17.89 5.24
N ARG A 220 -16.44 18.73 6.14
CA ARG A 220 -17.70 18.48 6.84
C ARG A 220 -18.94 18.66 5.97
N THR A 221 -18.91 19.55 4.99
CA THR A 221 -20.08 19.93 4.21
C THR A 221 -20.12 19.33 2.81
N VAL A 222 -18.97 19.01 2.21
CA VAL A 222 -18.87 18.49 0.84
C VAL A 222 -18.43 17.03 0.85
N LEU A 223 -17.25 16.73 1.47
CA LEU A 223 -16.69 15.38 1.37
C LEU A 223 -17.51 14.31 2.07
N THR A 224 -18.36 14.66 3.03
CA THR A 224 -19.30 13.73 3.65
C THR A 224 -20.35 13.22 2.68
N GLY A 225 -20.64 13.96 1.60
CA GLY A 225 -21.59 13.57 0.55
C GLY A 225 -20.94 12.72 -0.57
N ILE A 226 -19.61 12.64 -0.63
CA ILE A 226 -18.88 11.84 -1.62
C ILE A 226 -18.59 10.49 -1.01
N THR A 227 -19.29 9.46 -1.48
CA THR A 227 -19.21 8.11 -0.90
C THR A 227 -19.05 7.03 -1.96
N HIS A 228 -18.39 5.95 -1.57
CA HIS A 228 -18.27 4.71 -2.34
C HIS A 228 -18.84 3.53 -1.54
N PRO A 229 -19.53 2.55 -2.15
CA PRO A 229 -20.21 1.46 -1.42
C PRO A 229 -19.30 0.67 -0.48
N LEU A 230 -18.07 0.40 -0.88
CA LEU A 230 -17.11 -0.37 -0.09
C LEU A 230 -16.14 0.50 0.73
N LEU A 231 -15.87 1.75 0.29
CA LEU A 231 -14.81 2.58 0.88
C LEU A 231 -15.36 3.66 1.84
N GLY A 232 -16.68 3.79 1.91
CA GLY A 232 -17.29 4.87 2.65
C GLY A 232 -16.99 6.24 2.05
N ARG A 233 -16.71 7.25 2.86
CA ARG A 233 -16.54 8.63 2.42
C ARG A 233 -15.09 8.97 2.08
N ALA A 234 -14.92 9.99 1.25
CA ALA A 234 -13.67 10.72 1.09
C ALA A 234 -13.30 11.48 2.38
N SER A 235 -12.03 11.81 2.56
CA SER A 235 -11.57 12.54 3.76
C SER A 235 -10.35 13.42 3.48
N LEU A 236 -10.19 14.46 4.31
CA LEU A 236 -9.07 15.39 4.26
C LEU A 236 -8.65 15.73 5.69
N HIS A 237 -7.35 15.87 5.94
CA HIS A 237 -6.84 16.37 7.21
C HIS A 237 -5.53 17.13 7.04
N ALA A 238 -5.20 17.98 8.02
CA ALA A 238 -3.87 18.56 8.15
C ALA A 238 -2.96 17.56 8.89
N GLY A 239 -1.81 17.25 8.29
CA GLY A 239 -0.83 16.31 8.85
C GLY A 239 0.20 16.99 9.73
N THR A 240 0.81 18.07 9.27
CA THR A 240 1.81 18.84 10.02
C THR A 240 1.59 20.33 9.87
N ILE A 241 2.06 21.10 10.84
CA ILE A 241 2.11 22.55 10.76
C ILE A 241 3.39 23.06 11.43
N VAL A 242 4.11 23.96 10.76
CA VAL A 242 5.36 24.56 11.24
C VAL A 242 5.37 26.03 10.90
N GLY A 243 5.61 26.91 11.89
CA GLY A 243 5.69 28.36 11.64
C GLY A 243 6.06 29.17 12.87
N GLY A 244 6.50 30.41 12.62
CA GLY A 244 6.89 31.38 13.64
C GLY A 244 8.28 31.15 14.21
N THR A 245 8.82 32.17 14.90
CA THR A 245 10.16 32.19 15.47
C THR A 245 10.17 32.53 16.96
N GLY A 246 9.04 33.02 17.50
CA GLY A 246 8.94 33.38 18.92
C GLY A 246 7.66 34.17 19.26
N PRO A 247 7.29 34.22 20.55
CA PRO A 247 5.98 34.75 20.99
C PRO A 247 5.79 36.27 20.78
N SER A 248 6.89 37.02 20.61
CA SER A 248 6.83 38.49 20.45
C SER A 248 7.07 38.94 19.02
N THR A 249 6.89 38.03 18.04
CA THR A 249 7.16 38.31 16.61
C THR A 249 6.00 37.80 15.76
N TYR A 250 5.47 38.64 14.86
CA TYR A 250 4.56 38.19 13.83
C TYR A 250 5.27 37.18 12.93
N ALA A 251 4.66 36.03 12.72
CA ALA A 251 5.24 34.97 11.88
C ALA A 251 5.25 35.40 10.40
N GLU A 252 6.43 35.44 9.80
CA GLU A 252 6.54 35.73 8.36
C GLU A 252 6.29 34.51 7.47
N LEU A 253 6.34 33.30 8.05
CA LEU A 253 6.14 32.07 7.33
C LEU A 253 5.42 31.05 8.20
N CYS A 254 4.47 30.32 7.61
CA CYS A 254 3.86 29.13 8.19
C CYS A 254 3.53 28.13 7.09
N THR A 255 3.98 26.89 7.26
CA THR A 255 3.75 25.80 6.32
C THR A 255 2.87 24.75 6.96
N VAL A 256 1.85 24.29 6.24
CA VAL A 256 0.98 23.18 6.64
C VAL A 256 0.95 22.13 5.55
N THR A 257 1.05 20.86 5.92
CA THR A 257 0.83 19.73 5.00
C THR A 257 -0.57 19.17 5.17
N PHE A 258 -1.17 18.75 4.06
CA PHE A 258 -2.49 18.12 4.03
C PHE A 258 -2.42 16.77 3.34
N GLU A 259 -3.27 15.85 3.79
CA GLU A 259 -3.59 14.61 3.08
C GLU A 259 -5.07 14.58 2.71
N ARG A 260 -5.35 14.25 1.44
CA ARG A 260 -6.68 14.01 0.90
C ARG A 260 -6.81 12.55 0.49
N ARG A 261 -7.66 11.77 1.18
CA ARG A 261 -8.01 10.40 0.74
C ARG A 261 -9.10 10.48 -0.32
N THR A 262 -8.77 10.01 -1.53
CA THR A 262 -9.63 10.06 -2.72
C THR A 262 -10.40 8.76 -2.92
N LEU A 263 -11.50 8.85 -3.67
CA LEU A 263 -12.35 7.72 -4.03
C LEU A 263 -12.31 7.47 -5.54
N PRO A 264 -12.61 6.24 -5.98
CA PRO A 264 -12.80 5.95 -7.40
C PRO A 264 -13.80 6.90 -8.06
N GLY A 265 -13.46 7.34 -9.28
CA GLY A 265 -14.27 8.31 -10.04
C GLY A 265 -13.96 9.78 -9.76
N GLU A 266 -13.18 10.10 -8.72
CA GLU A 266 -12.67 11.46 -8.52
C GLU A 266 -11.53 11.75 -9.51
N ARG A 267 -11.43 13.02 -9.97
CA ARG A 267 -10.36 13.45 -10.89
C ARG A 267 -9.03 13.56 -10.14
N GLU A 268 -7.94 13.30 -10.80
CA GLU A 268 -6.59 13.44 -10.24
C GLU A 268 -6.32 14.86 -9.72
N THR A 269 -6.91 15.86 -10.38
CA THR A 269 -6.75 17.28 -10.03
C THR A 269 -7.64 17.74 -8.88
N ILE A 270 -8.54 16.89 -8.38
CA ILE A 270 -9.58 17.32 -7.43
C ILE A 270 -9.02 18.02 -6.20
N PHE A 271 -7.93 17.52 -5.63
CA PHE A 271 -7.35 18.10 -4.43
C PHE A 271 -6.72 19.47 -4.69
N ALA A 272 -6.06 19.66 -5.81
CA ALA A 272 -5.53 20.97 -6.22
C ALA A 272 -6.66 22.00 -6.38
N GLU A 273 -7.79 21.60 -6.95
CA GLU A 273 -8.96 22.45 -7.13
C GLU A 273 -9.64 22.81 -5.79
N GLU A 274 -9.73 21.85 -4.87
CA GLU A 274 -10.25 22.08 -3.51
C GLU A 274 -9.39 23.09 -2.74
N LEU A 275 -8.06 22.95 -2.84
CA LEU A 275 -7.09 23.87 -2.23
C LEU A 275 -7.17 25.28 -2.83
N ASP A 276 -7.18 25.39 -4.16
CA ASP A 276 -7.30 26.69 -4.85
C ASP A 276 -8.60 27.40 -4.45
N ALA A 277 -9.71 26.68 -4.38
CA ALA A 277 -10.98 27.23 -3.96
C ALA A 277 -10.95 27.73 -2.50
N ALA A 278 -10.31 26.98 -1.58
CA ALA A 278 -10.17 27.39 -0.18
C ALA A 278 -9.29 28.66 -0.06
N ILE A 279 -8.14 28.67 -0.72
CA ILE A 279 -7.21 29.82 -0.76
C ILE A 279 -7.88 31.04 -1.36
N THR A 280 -8.65 30.88 -2.43
CA THR A 280 -9.38 31.96 -3.06
C THR A 280 -10.41 32.57 -2.11
N ARG A 281 -11.14 31.76 -1.33
CA ARG A 281 -12.08 32.26 -0.32
C ARG A 281 -11.40 33.04 0.81
N VAL A 282 -10.22 32.59 1.26
CA VAL A 282 -9.43 33.32 2.28
C VAL A 282 -8.94 34.63 1.70
N ARG A 283 -8.37 34.62 0.50
CA ARG A 283 -7.84 35.81 -0.18
C ARG A 283 -8.91 36.88 -0.40
N ALA A 284 -10.13 36.50 -0.71
CA ALA A 284 -11.24 37.43 -0.90
C ALA A 284 -11.61 38.20 0.37
N ARG A 285 -11.33 37.65 1.56
CA ARG A 285 -11.63 38.26 2.87
C ARG A 285 -10.44 38.93 3.54
N HIS A 286 -9.20 38.58 3.15
CA HIS A 286 -7.96 39.02 3.79
C HIS A 286 -7.00 39.53 2.70
N ARG A 287 -6.89 40.86 2.55
CA ARG A 287 -6.11 41.51 1.48
C ARG A 287 -4.61 41.20 1.55
N ASP A 288 -4.08 41.03 2.75
CA ASP A 288 -2.66 40.75 2.99
C ASP A 288 -2.35 39.25 3.00
N PHE A 289 -3.35 38.41 2.68
CA PHE A 289 -3.15 36.98 2.58
C PHE A 289 -2.42 36.59 1.30
N HIS A 290 -1.30 35.88 1.45
CA HIS A 290 -0.55 35.32 0.35
C HIS A 290 -0.15 33.87 0.70
N ALA A 291 -0.39 32.94 -0.19
CA ALA A 291 -0.01 31.55 -0.04
C ALA A 291 0.46 30.94 -1.35
N THR A 292 1.38 30.00 -1.26
CA THR A 292 1.83 29.12 -2.36
C THR A 292 1.44 27.69 -2.03
N VAL A 293 1.12 26.91 -3.06
CA VAL A 293 0.72 25.49 -2.95
C VAL A 293 1.70 24.64 -3.74
N THR A 294 2.19 23.57 -3.13
CA THR A 294 2.94 22.53 -3.81
C THR A 294 2.15 21.22 -3.68
N ILE A 295 1.72 20.65 -4.79
CA ILE A 295 1.12 19.32 -4.82
C ILE A 295 2.26 18.30 -4.78
N GLY A 296 2.21 17.42 -3.80
CA GLY A 296 3.17 16.34 -3.58
C GLY A 296 2.77 15.05 -4.28
N LEU A 297 3.09 13.93 -3.65
CA LEU A 297 2.74 12.60 -4.16
C LEU A 297 1.22 12.47 -4.27
N THR A 298 0.77 11.99 -5.43
CA THR A 298 -0.64 11.65 -5.71
C THR A 298 -0.69 10.21 -6.19
N GLN A 299 -1.55 9.42 -5.55
CA GLN A 299 -1.77 8.01 -5.88
C GLN A 299 -3.26 7.78 -6.12
N GLN A 300 -3.59 7.21 -7.28
CA GLN A 300 -4.97 6.98 -7.69
C GLN A 300 -5.59 5.83 -6.89
N PRO A 301 -6.91 5.83 -6.64
CA PRO A 301 -7.61 4.71 -6.03
C PRO A 301 -7.67 3.51 -6.99
N ASN A 302 -7.96 2.33 -6.45
CA ASN A 302 -8.34 1.14 -7.21
C ASN A 302 -9.83 0.85 -7.08
N ASP A 303 -10.44 0.37 -8.16
CA ASP A 303 -11.84 -0.09 -8.14
C ASP A 303 -12.08 -1.17 -9.20
N LEU A 304 -12.02 -2.41 -8.76
CA LEU A 304 -12.35 -3.57 -9.58
C LEU A 304 -13.81 -3.96 -9.31
N ALA A 305 -14.61 -4.11 -10.35
CA ALA A 305 -16.02 -4.46 -10.19
C ALA A 305 -16.19 -5.77 -9.38
N PRO A 306 -17.09 -5.85 -8.39
CA PRO A 306 -17.33 -7.08 -7.63
C PRO A 306 -17.77 -8.26 -8.52
N SER A 307 -18.28 -7.99 -9.72
CA SER A 307 -18.63 -9.00 -10.71
C SER A 307 -17.43 -9.53 -11.52
N HIS A 308 -16.23 -8.95 -11.33
CA HIS A 308 -15.04 -9.36 -12.08
C HIS A 308 -14.70 -10.84 -11.81
N PRO A 309 -14.26 -11.61 -12.82
CA PRO A 309 -13.94 -13.04 -12.69
C PRO A 309 -12.98 -13.34 -11.54
N LEU A 310 -11.95 -12.52 -11.33
CA LEU A 310 -10.98 -12.73 -10.23
C LEU A 310 -11.67 -12.68 -8.86
N VAL A 311 -12.61 -11.74 -8.66
CA VAL A 311 -13.39 -11.64 -7.40
C VAL A 311 -14.20 -12.92 -7.20
N ARG A 312 -14.94 -13.35 -8.23
CA ARG A 312 -15.76 -14.58 -8.19
C ARG A 312 -14.94 -15.84 -7.96
N THR A 313 -13.77 -15.92 -8.59
CA THR A 313 -12.84 -17.04 -8.39
C THR A 313 -12.37 -17.12 -6.95
N LEU A 314 -12.04 -15.96 -6.36
CA LEU A 314 -11.58 -15.89 -4.97
C LEU A 314 -12.72 -16.16 -3.97
N GLU A 315 -13.97 -15.70 -4.23
CA GLU A 315 -15.16 -16.07 -3.44
C GLU A 315 -15.35 -17.60 -3.42
N ALA A 316 -15.27 -18.23 -4.59
CA ALA A 316 -15.39 -19.68 -4.71
C ALA A 316 -14.23 -20.42 -4.02
N ALA A 317 -13.01 -19.87 -4.05
CA ALA A 317 -11.86 -20.42 -3.34
C ALA A 317 -12.02 -20.33 -1.82
N CYS A 318 -12.48 -19.19 -1.29
CA CYS A 318 -12.81 -19.05 0.14
C CYS A 318 -13.82 -20.09 0.58
N THR A 319 -14.92 -20.23 -0.16
CA THR A 319 -15.99 -21.19 0.12
C THR A 319 -15.47 -22.64 0.12
N ALA A 320 -14.62 -23.00 -0.84
CA ALA A 320 -14.04 -24.33 -0.95
C ALA A 320 -13.11 -24.66 0.22
N GLN A 321 -12.50 -23.65 0.83
CA GLN A 321 -11.66 -23.79 2.03
C GLN A 321 -12.44 -23.61 3.35
N GLY A 322 -13.79 -23.57 3.30
CA GLY A 322 -14.63 -23.43 4.48
C GLY A 322 -14.64 -22.04 5.10
N VAL A 323 -14.13 -21.03 4.39
CA VAL A 323 -14.11 -19.63 4.84
C VAL A 323 -15.26 -18.89 4.16
N ALA A 324 -16.10 -18.21 4.95
CA ALA A 324 -17.17 -17.37 4.38
C ALA A 324 -16.55 -16.18 3.63
N PRO A 325 -16.80 -16.01 2.32
CA PRO A 325 -16.25 -14.90 1.57
C PRO A 325 -16.81 -13.57 2.06
N ARG A 326 -15.94 -12.58 2.22
CA ARG A 326 -16.30 -11.22 2.59
C ARG A 326 -15.71 -10.28 1.54
N ILE A 327 -16.54 -9.42 0.97
CA ILE A 327 -16.10 -8.36 0.05
C ILE A 327 -16.08 -7.06 0.84
N GLU A 328 -14.91 -6.47 0.99
CA GLU A 328 -14.68 -5.25 1.75
C GLU A 328 -13.84 -4.25 0.93
N GLY A 329 -13.73 -3.00 1.37
CA GLY A 329 -12.83 -2.02 0.80
C GLY A 329 -11.68 -1.72 1.74
N LEU A 330 -10.49 -1.44 1.21
CA LEU A 330 -9.36 -0.98 2.00
C LEU A 330 -9.34 0.54 2.08
N SER A 331 -9.09 1.07 3.28
CA SER A 331 -8.96 2.51 3.49
C SER A 331 -7.56 3.04 3.15
N CYS A 332 -6.54 2.19 3.17
CA CYS A 332 -5.18 2.48 2.71
C CYS A 332 -5.10 2.43 1.19
N TRP A 333 -3.98 2.88 0.66
CA TRP A 333 -3.59 2.73 -0.73
C TRP A 333 -2.68 1.50 -0.86
N THR A 334 -2.64 0.89 -2.04
CA THR A 334 -1.76 -0.26 -2.35
C THR A 334 -1.35 -0.24 -3.82
N ASP A 335 -0.36 -1.03 -4.19
CA ASP A 335 0.13 -1.21 -5.56
C ASP A 335 -0.92 -1.76 -6.54
N ALA A 336 -2.06 -2.27 -6.06
CA ALA A 336 -3.15 -2.72 -6.92
C ALA A 336 -3.64 -1.63 -7.88
N ALA A 337 -3.59 -0.36 -7.46
CA ALA A 337 -3.95 0.77 -8.32
C ALA A 337 -3.01 0.92 -9.52
N LEU A 338 -1.70 0.76 -9.31
CA LEU A 338 -0.71 0.84 -10.39
C LEU A 338 -0.88 -0.30 -11.39
N LEU A 339 -1.11 -1.50 -10.91
CA LEU A 339 -1.36 -2.68 -11.75
C LEU A 339 -2.64 -2.49 -12.57
N SER A 340 -3.73 -2.08 -11.95
CA SER A 340 -5.00 -1.82 -12.63
C SER A 340 -4.89 -0.70 -13.67
N ALA A 341 -4.20 0.39 -13.35
CA ALA A 341 -3.95 1.48 -14.29
C ALA A 341 -3.13 1.05 -15.51
N ALA A 342 -2.27 0.04 -15.37
CA ALA A 342 -1.51 -0.55 -16.46
C ALA A 342 -2.29 -1.63 -17.23
N GLY A 343 -3.57 -1.85 -16.94
CA GLY A 343 -4.42 -2.82 -17.62
C GLY A 343 -4.33 -4.25 -17.05
N ILE A 344 -3.77 -4.42 -15.87
CA ILE A 344 -3.74 -5.68 -15.12
C ILE A 344 -4.78 -5.57 -13.99
N PRO A 345 -6.02 -6.07 -14.15
CA PRO A 345 -7.05 -5.99 -13.12
C PRO A 345 -6.56 -6.55 -11.79
N ALA A 346 -6.61 -5.76 -10.72
CA ALA A 346 -5.99 -6.12 -9.45
C ALA A 346 -6.94 -5.93 -8.27
N LEU A 347 -6.80 -6.80 -7.27
CA LEU A 347 -7.45 -6.70 -5.96
C LEU A 347 -6.47 -7.04 -4.84
N CYS A 348 -6.84 -6.72 -3.60
CA CYS A 348 -6.05 -7.11 -2.42
C CYS A 348 -6.70 -8.29 -1.70
N PHE A 349 -5.85 -9.23 -1.24
CA PHE A 349 -6.27 -10.37 -0.43
C PHE A 349 -5.06 -10.99 0.28
N GLY A 350 -5.06 -11.01 1.60
CA GLY A 350 -3.97 -11.64 2.35
C GLY A 350 -4.27 -11.80 3.86
N PRO A 351 -3.34 -12.42 4.59
CA PRO A 351 -3.43 -12.59 6.03
C PRO A 351 -3.04 -11.29 6.75
N GLY A 352 -3.50 -11.14 7.98
CA GLY A 352 -3.20 -10.00 8.84
C GLY A 352 -4.24 -8.90 8.78
N ASP A 353 -4.16 -7.98 9.72
CA ASP A 353 -5.08 -6.84 9.88
C ASP A 353 -4.33 -5.54 9.65
N ILE A 354 -4.78 -4.72 8.69
CA ILE A 354 -4.21 -3.40 8.42
C ILE A 354 -4.18 -2.48 9.66
N ALA A 355 -5.04 -2.71 10.63
CA ALA A 355 -5.02 -1.97 11.89
C ALA A 355 -3.77 -2.24 12.75
N LEU A 356 -3.05 -3.32 12.48
CA LEU A 356 -1.78 -3.68 13.11
C LEU A 356 -0.57 -3.24 12.31
N ALA A 357 -0.75 -2.82 11.06
CA ALA A 357 0.29 -2.21 10.25
C ALA A 357 0.81 -0.95 10.94
N HIS A 358 2.13 -0.74 10.92
CA HIS A 358 2.83 0.41 11.54
C HIS A 358 2.62 0.55 13.06
N ALA A 359 1.91 -0.39 13.70
CA ALA A 359 1.63 -0.34 15.13
C ALA A 359 2.87 -0.66 15.99
N ALA A 360 2.83 -0.21 17.25
CA ALA A 360 3.85 -0.55 18.24
C ALA A 360 3.90 -2.06 18.56
N GLU A 361 2.79 -2.75 18.40
CA GLU A 361 2.68 -4.20 18.53
C GLU A 361 2.14 -4.77 17.21
N GLU A 362 3.04 -5.18 16.34
CA GLU A 362 2.69 -5.79 15.05
C GLU A 362 2.81 -7.30 15.11
N TRP A 363 1.77 -7.98 14.66
CA TRP A 363 1.71 -9.45 14.57
C TRP A 363 0.69 -9.91 13.54
N VAL A 364 0.82 -11.15 13.10
CA VAL A 364 -0.15 -11.84 12.23
C VAL A 364 -0.51 -13.20 12.84
N ALA A 365 -1.76 -13.62 12.73
CA ALA A 365 -2.19 -14.95 13.18
C ALA A 365 -1.61 -16.05 12.27
N VAL A 366 -1.04 -17.08 12.87
CA VAL A 366 -0.49 -18.24 12.12
C VAL A 366 -1.57 -18.92 11.29
N ASP A 367 -2.77 -19.05 11.84
CA ASP A 367 -3.90 -19.65 11.13
C ASP A 367 -4.30 -18.85 9.90
N GLU A 368 -4.23 -17.51 9.94
CA GLU A 368 -4.50 -16.67 8.76
C GLU A 368 -3.45 -16.87 7.66
N ILE A 369 -2.16 -17.03 8.01
CA ILE A 369 -1.12 -17.36 7.03
C ILE A 369 -1.45 -18.68 6.32
N GLN A 370 -1.84 -19.70 7.09
CA GLN A 370 -2.17 -21.02 6.56
C GLN A 370 -3.44 -20.97 5.69
N GLN A 371 -4.47 -20.28 6.16
CA GLN A 371 -5.73 -20.13 5.43
C GLN A 371 -5.54 -19.31 4.14
N ALA A 372 -4.80 -18.20 4.20
CA ALA A 372 -4.46 -17.43 3.01
C ALA A 372 -3.74 -18.29 1.97
N THR A 373 -2.75 -19.07 2.41
CA THR A 373 -2.02 -19.98 1.52
C THR A 373 -2.96 -21.01 0.86
N ALA A 374 -3.87 -21.61 1.61
CA ALA A 374 -4.82 -22.58 1.08
C ALA A 374 -5.82 -21.96 0.10
N ILE A 375 -6.38 -20.79 0.46
CA ILE A 375 -7.31 -20.04 -0.40
C ILE A 375 -6.64 -19.60 -1.70
N LEU A 376 -5.43 -19.03 -1.62
CA LEU A 376 -4.67 -18.63 -2.80
C LEU A 376 -4.33 -19.83 -3.69
N THR A 377 -3.96 -20.99 -3.12
CA THR A 377 -3.73 -22.22 -3.88
C THR A 377 -4.97 -22.62 -4.68
N GLU A 378 -6.13 -22.66 -4.02
CA GLU A 378 -7.41 -23.00 -4.67
C GLU A 378 -7.82 -21.94 -5.71
N CYS A 379 -7.60 -20.65 -5.42
CA CYS A 379 -7.85 -19.57 -6.36
C CYS A 379 -7.02 -19.73 -7.64
N ILE A 380 -5.72 -20.01 -7.50
CA ILE A 380 -4.82 -20.26 -8.64
C ILE A 380 -5.33 -21.40 -9.50
N HIS A 381 -5.72 -22.51 -8.90
CA HIS A 381 -6.24 -23.66 -9.66
C HIS A 381 -7.54 -23.35 -10.39
N ARG A 382 -8.45 -22.62 -9.77
CA ARG A 382 -9.71 -22.21 -10.41
C ARG A 382 -9.45 -21.23 -11.54
N TRP A 383 -8.54 -20.27 -11.36
CA TRP A 383 -8.16 -19.30 -12.38
C TRP A 383 -7.54 -19.95 -13.59
N ASP A 384 -6.68 -20.98 -13.41
CA ASP A 384 -6.03 -21.73 -14.48
C ASP A 384 -7.02 -22.58 -15.30
N ARG A 385 -8.04 -23.15 -14.64
CA ARG A 385 -9.01 -24.05 -15.28
C ARG A 385 -10.19 -23.34 -15.95
N ASP A 386 -10.42 -22.06 -15.62
CA ASP A 386 -11.54 -21.32 -16.16
C ASP A 386 -11.33 -21.07 -17.64
N GLU A 387 -12.10 -21.79 -18.49
CA GLU A 387 -11.93 -21.78 -19.94
C GLU A 387 -12.07 -20.37 -20.50
N ALA A 388 -11.11 -19.95 -21.29
CA ALA A 388 -10.95 -18.63 -21.90
C ALA A 388 -12.11 -18.19 -22.84
N SER A 389 -13.26 -18.87 -22.83
CA SER A 389 -14.31 -18.69 -23.84
C SER A 389 -15.28 -17.53 -23.61
N THR A 390 -15.30 -16.90 -22.43
CA THR A 390 -16.35 -15.91 -22.11
C THR A 390 -15.87 -14.45 -21.91
N TRP A 391 -14.57 -14.17 -21.85
CA TRP A 391 -14.08 -12.89 -21.33
C TRP A 391 -13.24 -12.02 -22.30
N ARG A 392 -12.96 -12.52 -23.51
CA ARG A 392 -12.35 -11.69 -24.56
C ARG A 392 -13.46 -11.02 -25.38
N ARG A 393 -14.08 -9.97 -24.82
CA ARG A 393 -14.84 -8.98 -25.60
C ARG A 393 -14.63 -7.59 -25.04
#